data_b4e61a16c9a7625ec80af58599fa25c9
#
_entry.id   b4e61a16c9a7625ec80af58599fa25c9
#
_cell.length_a   1.000
_cell.length_b   1.000
_cell.length_c   1.000
_cell.angle_alpha   90.00
_cell.angle_beta   90.00
_cell.angle_gamma   90.00
#
_symmetry.space_group_name_H-M   'P 1'
#
loop_
_entity.id
_entity.type
_entity.pdbx_description
1 polymer ?
#
loop_
_entity_poly.entity_id
_entity_poly.type
_entity_poly.pdbx_seq_one_letter_code
_entity_poly.pdbx_strand_id
1 'polypeptide(L)'
;MDQKNPTIDPKNGFNSKTKTFHSLRPPINLPPQHLPLTVTAYALSLQATSPWPRDSVALIDSATGQKINYSDLIRRMNSLAFYLRTVIKLSKGDTAFVLSTNSVEVPILYFALLSIGVVVTPANPLSTESEISRQVELSNPVIAFALNSTAHKLPKLRFGTILIDSPEFNSAMQTKPWFNQETYRVEVYQSDLAAIMYSSGTTGRVKAVMLTHRNLTSVITGYYSVKEETRTASVVLYTVPLFHMYGFLYVLKSVALSETVVVMGRFDVKKMLKAVEDFRVQRLATAPPLVVALVKGVVTKDFDLSSLERVVSGGAPLGKDAIAAFTEKFPNVLLAQGYGLTETAGGAFGFVGREACRRWGSVGKLAAYCEAKIVDPDTGEALPPCKQGELWLKGPSIMKG
;
A
#
# COMPACT_ATOMS: atom_id res chain seq x y z
N MET A 1 16.74 -21.75 -20.65
CA MET A 1 15.81 -22.88 -20.95
C MET A 1 15.25 -23.36 -19.62
N ASP A 2 14.04 -22.92 -19.27
CA ASP A 2 13.37 -23.36 -18.04
C ASP A 2 12.96 -24.81 -18.19
N GLN A 3 13.60 -25.69 -17.44
CA GLN A 3 13.13 -27.08 -17.29
C GLN A 3 11.76 -26.99 -16.60
N LYS A 4 10.68 -27.13 -17.38
CA LYS A 4 9.32 -27.28 -16.85
C LYS A 4 9.32 -28.49 -15.92
N ASN A 5 9.14 -28.25 -14.63
CA ASN A 5 8.98 -29.30 -13.64
C ASN A 5 7.73 -30.13 -14.04
N PRO A 6 7.84 -31.38 -14.48
CA PRO A 6 6.75 -32.15 -15.09
C PRO A 6 5.58 -32.44 -14.09
N THR A 7 5.72 -32.06 -12.83
CA THR A 7 4.74 -32.28 -11.78
C THR A 7 3.81 -31.09 -11.54
N ILE A 8 4.07 -29.93 -12.19
CA ILE A 8 3.25 -28.73 -12.04
C ILE A 8 2.32 -28.59 -13.25
N ASP A 9 1.02 -28.58 -13.03
CA ASP A 9 0.01 -28.34 -14.06
C ASP A 9 0.14 -26.90 -14.60
N PRO A 10 0.45 -26.70 -15.89
CA PRO A 10 0.63 -25.38 -16.48
C PRO A 10 -0.68 -24.56 -16.56
N LYS A 11 -1.86 -25.17 -16.36
CA LYS A 11 -3.14 -24.47 -16.41
C LYS A 11 -3.48 -23.76 -15.09
N ASN A 12 -3.11 -24.38 -13.96
CA ASN A 12 -3.51 -23.89 -12.63
C ASN A 12 -2.36 -23.80 -11.62
N GLY A 13 -1.14 -24.24 -11.96
CA GLY A 13 0.03 -24.22 -11.09
C GLY A 13 0.05 -25.29 -10.00
N PHE A 14 -0.89 -26.24 -10.01
CA PHE A 14 -0.99 -27.27 -8.99
C PHE A 14 0.09 -28.35 -9.16
N ASN A 15 0.81 -28.62 -8.08
CA ASN A 15 1.72 -29.75 -8.00
C ASN A 15 1.02 -30.91 -7.27
N SER A 16 0.72 -32.00 -7.97
CA SER A 16 -0.01 -33.13 -7.44
C SER A 16 0.71 -33.90 -6.32
N LYS A 17 2.07 -33.87 -6.31
CA LYS A 17 2.88 -34.55 -5.28
C LYS A 17 2.89 -33.78 -3.96
N THR A 18 3.08 -32.45 -4.02
CA THR A 18 3.17 -31.60 -2.83
C THR A 18 1.84 -30.99 -2.43
N LYS A 19 0.80 -31.16 -3.26
CA LYS A 19 -0.53 -30.53 -3.16
C LYS A 19 -0.44 -29.00 -2.98
N THR A 20 0.52 -28.37 -3.68
CA THR A 20 0.83 -26.95 -3.60
C THR A 20 0.51 -26.28 -4.93
N PHE A 21 -0.12 -25.11 -4.89
CA PHE A 21 -0.29 -24.24 -6.04
C PHE A 21 0.89 -23.28 -6.13
N HIS A 22 1.54 -23.25 -7.27
CA HIS A 22 2.64 -22.33 -7.60
C HIS A 22 2.12 -21.19 -8.48
N SER A 23 2.68 -20.01 -8.33
CA SER A 23 2.34 -18.90 -9.21
C SER A 23 2.69 -19.21 -10.66
N LEU A 24 1.75 -18.92 -11.55
CA LEU A 24 1.95 -18.99 -13.01
C LEU A 24 2.36 -17.63 -13.60
N ARG A 25 2.60 -16.62 -12.75
CA ARG A 25 3.13 -15.32 -13.20
C ARG A 25 4.62 -15.46 -13.53
N PRO A 26 5.15 -14.64 -14.44
CA PRO A 26 6.59 -14.58 -14.66
C PRO A 26 7.33 -14.33 -13.33
N PRO A 27 8.51 -14.93 -13.15
CA PRO A 27 9.33 -14.69 -11.99
C PRO A 27 9.74 -13.21 -11.92
N ILE A 28 9.79 -12.66 -10.70
CA ILE A 28 10.27 -11.31 -10.43
C ILE A 28 11.70 -11.34 -9.92
N ASN A 29 12.51 -10.36 -10.31
CA ASN A 29 13.87 -10.23 -9.82
C ASN A 29 13.87 -9.38 -8.55
N LEU A 30 13.92 -10.04 -7.40
CA LEU A 30 14.08 -9.37 -6.12
C LEU A 30 15.55 -9.02 -5.86
N PRO A 31 15.86 -7.87 -5.24
CA PRO A 31 17.21 -7.54 -4.82
C PRO A 31 17.80 -8.67 -3.95
N PRO A 32 19.10 -8.97 -4.02
CA PRO A 32 19.74 -9.97 -3.15
C PRO A 32 19.46 -9.66 -1.68
N GLN A 33 19.05 -10.66 -0.91
CA GLN A 33 18.51 -10.46 0.45
C GLN A 33 19.53 -9.91 1.44
N HIS A 34 20.81 -10.18 1.23
CA HIS A 34 21.91 -9.71 2.08
C HIS A 34 22.27 -8.24 1.87
N LEU A 35 21.79 -7.60 0.80
CA LEU A 35 22.08 -6.19 0.53
C LEU A 35 21.29 -5.28 1.47
N PRO A 36 21.93 -4.29 2.11
CA PRO A 36 21.24 -3.24 2.83
C PRO A 36 20.37 -2.44 1.87
N LEU A 37 19.05 -2.48 2.10
CA LEU A 37 18.08 -1.80 1.24
C LEU A 37 16.77 -1.56 1.98
N THR A 38 16.39 -0.29 2.11
CA THR A 38 15.05 0.07 2.59
C THR A 38 14.03 0.00 1.46
N VAL A 39 12.77 -0.19 1.79
CA VAL A 39 11.67 -0.09 0.81
C VAL A 39 11.60 1.30 0.16
N THR A 40 11.95 2.36 0.90
CA THR A 40 12.08 3.73 0.37
C THR A 40 13.14 3.81 -0.73
N ALA A 41 14.37 3.37 -0.43
CA ALA A 41 15.46 3.40 -1.40
C ALA A 41 15.12 2.56 -2.64
N TYR A 42 14.48 1.40 -2.44
CA TYR A 42 14.03 0.55 -3.54
C TYR A 42 12.97 1.23 -4.40
N ALA A 43 11.92 1.79 -3.80
CA ALA A 43 10.87 2.48 -4.55
C ALA A 43 11.41 3.65 -5.36
N LEU A 44 12.32 4.44 -4.77
CA LEU A 44 12.99 5.56 -5.45
C LEU A 44 13.95 5.08 -6.55
N SER A 45 14.62 3.95 -6.39
CA SER A 45 15.48 3.38 -7.45
C SER A 45 14.66 2.99 -8.67
N LEU A 46 13.46 2.41 -8.48
CA LEU A 46 12.54 2.10 -9.57
C LEU A 46 11.97 3.38 -10.22
N GLN A 47 11.62 4.37 -9.40
CA GLN A 47 11.15 5.68 -9.88
C GLN A 47 12.22 6.36 -10.76
N ALA A 48 13.49 6.28 -10.38
CA ALA A 48 14.59 6.89 -11.14
C ALA A 48 14.79 6.28 -12.54
N THR A 49 14.26 5.08 -12.80
CA THR A 49 14.25 4.46 -14.14
C THR A 49 13.06 4.89 -15.01
N SER A 50 12.18 5.71 -14.45
CA SER A 50 11.00 6.20 -15.16
C SER A 50 11.38 7.09 -16.34
N PRO A 51 10.68 7.00 -17.49
CA PRO A 51 10.88 7.91 -18.60
C PRO A 51 10.34 9.32 -18.33
N TRP A 52 9.62 9.51 -17.20
CA TRP A 52 9.00 10.78 -16.87
C TRP A 52 10.00 11.75 -16.23
N PRO A 53 9.88 13.08 -16.51
CA PRO A 53 10.72 14.08 -15.90
C PRO A 53 10.65 14.05 -14.36
N ARG A 54 11.75 14.40 -13.68
CA ARG A 54 11.76 14.55 -12.21
C ARG A 54 10.80 15.62 -11.70
N ASP A 55 10.37 16.53 -12.55
CA ASP A 55 9.38 17.56 -12.24
C ASP A 55 7.94 17.08 -12.46
N SER A 56 7.72 15.81 -12.84
CA SER A 56 6.37 15.24 -12.86
C SER A 56 5.74 15.27 -11.47
N VAL A 57 4.43 15.47 -11.42
CA VAL A 57 3.68 15.57 -10.17
C VAL A 57 3.65 14.21 -9.48
N ALA A 58 4.02 14.17 -8.20
CA ALA A 58 3.97 13.00 -7.35
C ALA A 58 2.67 12.95 -6.52
N LEU A 59 2.33 14.07 -5.88
CA LEU A 59 1.15 14.17 -5.00
C LEU A 59 0.31 15.39 -5.37
N ILE A 60 -1.01 15.25 -5.25
CA ILE A 60 -1.98 16.34 -5.36
C ILE A 60 -2.89 16.28 -4.13
N ASP A 61 -3.03 17.39 -3.41
CA ASP A 61 -4.08 17.53 -2.40
C ASP A 61 -5.42 17.80 -3.10
N SER A 62 -6.40 16.93 -2.89
CA SER A 62 -7.68 17.02 -3.60
C SER A 62 -8.56 18.19 -3.14
N ALA A 63 -8.30 18.77 -1.96
CA ALA A 63 -9.09 19.86 -1.41
C ALA A 63 -8.56 21.24 -1.85
N THR A 64 -7.23 21.39 -1.92
CA THR A 64 -6.57 22.66 -2.24
C THR A 64 -6.05 22.72 -3.67
N GLY A 65 -5.90 21.60 -4.35
CA GLY A 65 -5.23 21.50 -5.65
C GLY A 65 -3.71 21.67 -5.59
N GLN A 66 -3.13 21.75 -4.39
CA GLN A 66 -1.67 21.85 -4.21
C GLN A 66 -0.97 20.64 -4.83
N LYS A 67 0.06 20.89 -5.62
CA LYS A 67 0.86 19.87 -6.29
C LYS A 67 2.26 19.82 -5.69
N ILE A 68 2.76 18.60 -5.48
CA ILE A 68 4.13 18.30 -5.06
C ILE A 68 4.73 17.43 -6.16
N ASN A 69 5.80 17.87 -6.79
CA ASN A 69 6.51 17.08 -7.79
C ASN A 69 7.47 16.07 -7.14
N TYR A 70 8.03 15.14 -7.93
CA TYR A 70 8.93 14.11 -7.40
C TYR A 70 10.21 14.68 -6.80
N SER A 71 10.80 15.73 -7.40
CA SER A 71 11.99 16.37 -6.85
C SER A 71 11.70 17.01 -5.49
N ASP A 72 10.54 17.62 -5.33
CA ASP A 72 10.11 18.24 -4.07
C ASP A 72 9.72 17.20 -3.02
N LEU A 73 9.05 16.11 -3.41
CA LEU A 73 8.77 14.96 -2.54
C LEU A 73 10.07 14.40 -1.94
N ILE A 74 11.07 14.12 -2.78
CA ILE A 74 12.35 13.56 -2.37
C ILE A 74 13.11 14.55 -1.46
N ARG A 75 13.10 15.83 -1.79
CA ARG A 75 13.70 16.87 -0.98
C ARG A 75 13.07 16.94 0.41
N ARG A 76 11.74 17.03 0.50
CA ARG A 76 11.00 17.11 1.77
C ARG A 76 11.20 15.86 2.62
N MET A 77 11.15 14.68 2.00
CA MET A 77 11.43 13.41 2.66
C MET A 77 12.85 13.39 3.27
N ASN A 78 13.86 13.79 2.51
CA ASN A 78 15.26 13.84 2.99
C ASN A 78 15.44 14.86 4.11
N SER A 79 14.82 16.04 4.00
CA SER A 79 14.84 17.07 5.05
C SER A 79 14.24 16.56 6.35
N LEU A 80 13.08 15.90 6.25
CA LEU A 80 12.40 15.33 7.41
C LEU A 80 13.20 14.16 8.00
N ALA A 81 13.75 13.27 7.19
CA ALA A 81 14.60 12.17 7.66
C ALA A 81 15.84 12.70 8.41
N PHE A 82 16.47 13.74 7.90
CA PHE A 82 17.58 14.44 8.57
C PHE A 82 17.14 15.01 9.93
N TYR A 83 16.03 15.74 9.98
CA TYR A 83 15.49 16.30 11.22
C TYR A 83 15.19 15.20 12.26
N LEU A 84 14.51 14.14 11.85
CA LEU A 84 14.18 13.02 12.74
C LEU A 84 15.42 12.32 13.29
N ARG A 85 16.47 12.19 12.48
CA ARG A 85 17.72 11.54 12.86
C ARG A 85 18.60 12.42 13.73
N THR A 86 18.72 13.71 13.40
CA THR A 86 19.74 14.60 14.01
C THR A 86 19.19 15.46 15.13
N VAL A 87 17.93 15.90 15.05
CA VAL A 87 17.29 16.74 16.06
C VAL A 87 16.51 15.89 17.06
N ILE A 88 15.59 15.05 16.56
CA ILE A 88 14.77 14.17 17.41
C ILE A 88 15.59 12.99 17.95
N LYS A 89 16.69 12.60 17.26
CA LYS A 89 17.58 11.48 17.63
C LYS A 89 16.93 10.10 17.53
N LEU A 90 16.00 9.91 16.59
CA LEU A 90 15.47 8.59 16.31
C LEU A 90 16.56 7.66 15.79
N SER A 91 16.49 6.42 16.19
CA SER A 91 17.41 5.36 15.82
C SER A 91 16.71 4.28 14.97
N LYS A 92 17.49 3.55 14.19
CA LYS A 92 17.04 2.36 13.50
C LYS A 92 16.37 1.39 14.49
N GLY A 93 15.20 0.88 14.14
CA GLY A 93 14.42 -0.03 14.99
C GLY A 93 13.48 0.69 15.97
N ASP A 94 13.62 2.00 16.18
CA ASP A 94 12.60 2.77 16.91
C ASP A 94 11.26 2.67 16.19
N THR A 95 10.16 2.66 16.96
CA THR A 95 8.81 2.60 16.41
C THR A 95 8.13 3.97 16.50
N ALA A 96 7.53 4.42 15.41
CA ALA A 96 6.80 5.68 15.29
C ALA A 96 5.30 5.42 15.07
N PHE A 97 4.46 5.87 15.99
CA PHE A 97 3.01 5.79 15.90
C PHE A 97 2.46 6.94 15.05
N VAL A 98 1.65 6.66 14.03
CA VAL A 98 1.09 7.69 13.15
C VAL A 98 -0.43 7.69 13.23
N LEU A 99 -1.01 8.74 13.83
CA LEU A 99 -2.44 8.90 14.07
C LEU A 99 -2.99 10.07 13.26
N SER A 100 -3.19 9.85 11.97
CA SER A 100 -3.60 10.90 11.03
C SER A 100 -4.65 10.42 10.04
N THR A 101 -5.50 11.34 9.58
CA THR A 101 -6.26 11.18 8.35
C THR A 101 -5.31 11.27 7.14
N ASN A 102 -5.82 10.98 5.95
CA ASN A 102 -5.03 11.15 4.74
C ASN A 102 -4.67 12.63 4.53
N SER A 103 -3.40 12.90 4.25
CA SER A 103 -2.89 14.21 3.81
C SER A 103 -1.62 14.00 2.99
N VAL A 104 -1.14 15.03 2.29
CA VAL A 104 0.10 14.93 1.48
C VAL A 104 1.35 14.81 2.34
N GLU A 105 1.29 15.19 3.61
CA GLU A 105 2.37 15.05 4.59
C GLU A 105 2.60 13.60 5.01
N VAL A 106 1.54 12.79 5.04
CA VAL A 106 1.61 11.39 5.50
C VAL A 106 2.52 10.52 4.63
N PRO A 107 2.42 10.54 3.28
CA PRO A 107 3.39 9.85 2.43
C PRO A 107 4.84 10.31 2.66
N ILE A 108 5.07 11.62 2.78
CA ILE A 108 6.40 12.18 3.04
C ILE A 108 6.97 11.64 4.35
N LEU A 109 6.14 11.62 5.41
CA LEU A 109 6.50 11.07 6.72
C LEU A 109 6.84 9.58 6.64
N TYR A 110 5.99 8.77 5.95
CA TYR A 110 6.25 7.34 5.81
C TYR A 110 7.59 7.07 5.12
N PHE A 111 7.86 7.73 3.99
CA PHE A 111 9.13 7.57 3.29
C PHE A 111 10.33 8.05 4.12
N ALA A 112 10.20 9.13 4.88
CA ALA A 112 11.25 9.64 5.74
C ALA A 112 11.60 8.64 6.86
N LEU A 113 10.60 8.14 7.59
CA LEU A 113 10.78 7.16 8.66
C LEU A 113 11.40 5.86 8.15
N LEU A 114 10.82 5.30 7.06
CA LEU A 114 11.30 4.07 6.45
C LEU A 114 12.74 4.20 5.91
N SER A 115 13.16 5.39 5.44
CA SER A 115 14.50 5.62 4.90
C SER A 115 15.61 5.52 5.95
N ILE A 116 15.28 5.80 7.20
CA ILE A 116 16.22 5.74 8.34
C ILE A 116 16.00 4.49 9.23
N GLY A 117 15.21 3.53 8.77
CA GLY A 117 14.95 2.27 9.45
C GLY A 117 14.09 2.39 10.70
N VAL A 118 13.29 3.44 10.82
CA VAL A 118 12.26 3.59 11.85
C VAL A 118 11.02 2.82 11.43
N VAL A 119 10.46 2.03 12.34
CA VAL A 119 9.29 1.20 12.12
C VAL A 119 8.02 2.06 12.15
N VAL A 120 7.25 2.06 11.07
CA VAL A 120 6.01 2.85 10.97
C VAL A 120 4.84 2.03 11.49
N THR A 121 4.08 2.58 12.44
CA THR A 121 2.84 1.95 12.92
C THR A 121 1.67 2.92 12.80
N PRO A 122 0.95 2.90 11.67
CA PRO A 122 -0.17 3.79 11.42
C PRO A 122 -1.46 3.23 12.04
N ALA A 123 -2.27 4.12 12.58
CA ALA A 123 -3.50 3.79 13.27
C ALA A 123 -4.69 4.63 12.75
N ASN A 124 -5.90 4.10 12.95
CA ASN A 124 -7.13 4.79 12.58
C ASN A 124 -7.39 5.97 13.54
N PRO A 125 -7.40 7.23 13.06
CA PRO A 125 -7.67 8.40 13.91
C PRO A 125 -9.09 8.43 14.48
N LEU A 126 -10.02 7.61 13.95
CA LEU A 126 -11.38 7.47 14.48
C LEU A 126 -11.48 6.45 15.62
N SER A 127 -10.42 5.67 15.88
CA SER A 127 -10.38 4.74 17.01
C SER A 127 -10.54 5.46 18.35
N THR A 128 -11.14 4.76 19.31
CA THR A 128 -11.28 5.22 20.69
C THR A 128 -9.92 5.29 21.39
N GLU A 129 -9.84 6.02 22.50
CA GLU A 129 -8.61 6.11 23.29
C GLU A 129 -8.15 4.73 23.80
N SER A 130 -9.09 3.85 24.20
CA SER A 130 -8.77 2.49 24.66
C SER A 130 -8.20 1.62 23.53
N GLU A 131 -8.74 1.73 22.30
CA GLU A 131 -8.18 1.02 21.15
C GLU A 131 -6.78 1.53 20.78
N ILE A 132 -6.57 2.86 20.85
CA ILE A 132 -5.27 3.46 20.61
C ILE A 132 -4.27 3.04 21.69
N SER A 133 -4.66 3.07 22.96
CA SER A 133 -3.81 2.60 24.06
C SER A 133 -3.38 1.14 23.86
N ARG A 134 -4.33 0.29 23.44
CA ARG A 134 -4.01 -1.11 23.12
C ARG A 134 -3.04 -1.25 21.95
N GLN A 135 -3.19 -0.44 20.91
CA GLN A 135 -2.28 -0.44 19.75
C GLN A 135 -0.89 0.06 20.13
N VAL A 136 -0.81 1.09 20.97
CA VAL A 136 0.45 1.60 21.54
C VAL A 136 1.15 0.55 22.38
N GLU A 137 0.43 -0.18 23.24
CA GLU A 137 1.01 -1.30 24.00
C GLU A 137 1.60 -2.39 23.10
N LEU A 138 0.89 -2.75 22.02
CA LEU A 138 1.31 -3.80 21.09
C LEU A 138 2.54 -3.41 20.27
N SER A 139 2.69 -2.14 19.90
CA SER A 139 3.76 -1.66 19.01
C SER A 139 4.90 -0.95 19.73
N ASN A 140 4.72 -0.60 21.03
CA ASN A 140 5.70 0.04 21.90
C ASN A 140 6.45 1.22 21.22
N PRO A 141 5.74 2.26 20.72
CA PRO A 141 6.36 3.35 20.01
C PRO A 141 7.11 4.29 20.96
N VAL A 142 8.20 4.88 20.47
CA VAL A 142 8.97 5.88 21.20
C VAL A 142 8.54 7.32 20.89
N ILE A 143 7.86 7.52 19.77
CA ILE A 143 7.36 8.82 19.28
C ILE A 143 6.00 8.64 18.61
N ALA A 144 5.19 9.69 18.60
CA ALA A 144 3.98 9.74 17.82
C ALA A 144 3.95 10.94 16.86
N PHE A 145 3.24 10.78 15.76
CA PHE A 145 2.87 11.81 14.80
C PHE A 145 1.36 11.86 14.70
N ALA A 146 0.74 13.00 14.98
CA ALA A 146 -0.70 13.11 15.04
C ALA A 146 -1.18 14.46 14.49
N LEU A 147 -2.47 14.56 14.18
CA LEU A 147 -3.11 15.85 13.99
C LEU A 147 -3.39 16.48 15.37
N ASN A 148 -3.41 17.80 15.45
CA ASN A 148 -3.79 18.51 16.68
C ASN A 148 -5.11 17.99 17.24
N SER A 149 -6.08 17.70 16.37
CA SER A 149 -7.41 17.17 16.75
C SER A 149 -7.40 15.75 17.33
N THR A 150 -6.33 14.96 17.14
CA THR A 150 -6.24 13.55 17.57
C THR A 150 -5.16 13.30 18.62
N ALA A 151 -4.26 14.26 18.83
CA ALA A 151 -3.11 14.13 19.73
C ALA A 151 -3.50 13.84 21.18
N HIS A 152 -4.68 14.33 21.63
CA HIS A 152 -5.18 14.09 23.00
C HIS A 152 -5.44 12.61 23.30
N LYS A 153 -5.59 11.76 22.30
CA LYS A 153 -5.80 10.31 22.45
C LYS A 153 -4.51 9.53 22.76
N LEU A 154 -3.34 10.18 22.63
CA LEU A 154 -2.05 9.51 22.73
C LEU A 154 -1.48 9.62 24.15
N PRO A 155 -0.88 8.54 24.68
CA PRO A 155 -0.15 8.60 25.93
C PRO A 155 1.17 9.39 25.76
N LYS A 156 1.78 9.75 26.89
CA LYS A 156 3.12 10.36 26.89
C LYS A 156 4.15 9.32 26.43
N LEU A 157 4.88 9.64 25.36
CA LEU A 157 5.95 8.81 24.79
C LEU A 157 7.33 9.42 25.06
N ARG A 158 8.40 8.63 24.88
CA ARG A 158 9.80 9.06 25.14
C ARG A 158 10.17 10.35 24.42
N PHE A 159 9.87 10.45 23.13
CA PHE A 159 10.13 11.64 22.31
C PHE A 159 8.86 12.49 22.07
N GLY A 160 7.79 12.22 22.83
CA GLY A 160 6.54 12.98 22.74
C GLY A 160 5.74 12.74 21.47
N THR A 161 4.91 13.75 21.14
CA THR A 161 4.06 13.76 19.94
C THR A 161 4.39 14.99 19.09
N ILE A 162 4.65 14.76 17.80
CA ILE A 162 4.83 15.83 16.80
C ILE A 162 3.52 16.01 16.04
N LEU A 163 3.05 17.25 15.94
CA LEU A 163 1.83 17.58 15.21
C LEU A 163 2.13 17.73 13.71
N ILE A 164 1.50 16.87 12.88
CA ILE A 164 1.71 16.85 11.42
C ILE A 164 1.18 18.14 10.77
N ASP A 165 0.14 18.73 11.35
CA ASP A 165 -0.50 19.96 10.90
C ASP A 165 0.11 21.23 11.52
N SER A 166 1.29 21.14 12.15
CA SER A 166 1.98 22.28 12.76
C SER A 166 2.93 22.99 11.79
N PRO A 167 3.18 24.29 12.01
CA PRO A 167 4.22 25.05 11.29
C PRO A 167 5.61 24.45 11.46
N GLU A 168 5.94 23.90 12.63
CA GLU A 168 7.22 23.29 12.96
C GLU A 168 7.47 22.05 12.12
N PHE A 169 6.44 21.19 11.95
CA PHE A 169 6.55 20.02 11.08
C PHE A 169 6.75 20.41 9.61
N ASN A 170 6.01 21.42 9.14
CA ASN A 170 6.20 21.96 7.80
C ASN A 170 7.62 22.55 7.62
N SER A 171 8.15 23.28 8.62
CA SER A 171 9.51 23.80 8.60
C SER A 171 10.55 22.68 8.53
N ALA A 172 10.38 21.58 9.28
CA ALA A 172 11.26 20.41 9.24
C ALA A 172 11.36 19.78 7.84
N MET A 173 10.25 19.78 7.07
CA MET A 173 10.24 19.32 5.68
C MET A 173 10.88 20.29 4.68
N GLN A 174 11.02 21.57 5.03
CA GLN A 174 11.55 22.61 4.14
C GLN A 174 13.04 22.91 4.37
N THR A 175 13.56 22.58 5.56
CA THR A 175 14.93 22.85 5.94
C THR A 175 15.89 22.07 5.03
N LYS A 176 16.75 22.79 4.30
CA LYS A 176 17.80 22.13 3.51
C LYS A 176 18.81 21.48 4.45
N PRO A 177 19.11 20.19 4.32
CA PRO A 177 20.20 19.60 5.09
C PRO A 177 21.52 20.32 4.76
N TRP A 178 22.21 20.80 5.79
CA TRP A 178 23.51 21.47 5.64
C TRP A 178 24.64 20.50 5.31
N PHE A 179 24.38 19.19 5.34
CA PHE A 179 25.36 18.12 5.20
C PHE A 179 24.97 17.13 4.08
N ASN A 180 25.99 16.45 3.56
CA ASN A 180 25.83 15.38 2.58
C ASN A 180 24.97 14.23 3.18
N GLN A 181 24.15 13.57 2.35
CA GLN A 181 23.31 12.44 2.78
C GLN A 181 24.07 11.33 3.51
N GLU A 182 25.37 11.19 3.24
CA GLU A 182 26.25 10.21 3.90
C GLU A 182 26.32 10.40 5.42
N THR A 183 26.13 11.64 5.92
CA THR A 183 26.29 11.98 7.34
C THR A 183 25.21 11.39 8.25
N TYR A 184 24.03 11.04 7.72
CA TYR A 184 22.94 10.45 8.48
C TYR A 184 22.44 9.12 7.90
N ARG A 185 23.16 8.57 6.91
CA ARG A 185 22.85 7.29 6.32
C ARG A 185 22.87 6.18 7.37
N VAL A 186 21.83 5.37 7.39
CA VAL A 186 21.69 4.24 8.29
C VAL A 186 21.70 2.97 7.44
N GLU A 187 22.48 1.99 7.86
CA GLU A 187 22.47 0.68 7.24
C GLU A 187 21.23 -0.11 7.70
N VAL A 188 20.28 -0.31 6.80
CA VAL A 188 19.03 -1.00 7.03
C VAL A 188 18.95 -2.22 6.13
N TYR A 189 18.79 -3.39 6.71
CA TYR A 189 18.67 -4.64 5.97
C TYR A 189 17.23 -4.92 5.57
N GLN A 190 17.05 -5.67 4.51
CA GLN A 190 15.72 -6.05 4.02
C GLN A 190 14.92 -6.87 5.04
N SER A 191 15.59 -7.56 5.97
CA SER A 191 15.00 -8.33 7.07
C SER A 191 14.58 -7.49 8.28
N ASP A 192 15.00 -6.21 8.33
CA ASP A 192 14.59 -5.30 9.40
C ASP A 192 13.09 -4.97 9.27
N LEU A 193 12.46 -4.70 10.40
CA LEU A 193 11.06 -4.27 10.41
C LEU A 193 10.91 -2.91 9.73
N ALA A 194 9.91 -2.81 8.89
CA ALA A 194 9.52 -1.58 8.20
C ALA A 194 8.21 -1.02 8.78
N ALA A 195 7.24 -1.89 9.06
CA ALA A 195 5.96 -1.47 9.58
C ALA A 195 5.36 -2.50 10.54
N ILE A 196 4.57 -2.00 11.48
CA ILE A 196 3.63 -2.79 12.31
C ILE A 196 2.23 -2.31 11.95
N MET A 197 1.44 -3.18 11.33
CA MET A 197 0.10 -2.87 10.87
C MET A 197 -0.93 -3.58 11.74
N TYR A 198 -2.06 -2.95 12.01
CA TYR A 198 -3.09 -3.57 12.82
C TYR A 198 -4.11 -4.29 11.96
N SER A 199 -4.41 -5.55 12.33
CA SER A 199 -5.51 -6.32 11.74
C SER A 199 -6.52 -6.69 12.82
N SER A 200 -7.82 -6.74 12.46
CA SER A 200 -8.89 -7.10 13.38
C SER A 200 -8.90 -8.60 13.73
N GLY A 201 -8.14 -9.41 12.98
CA GLY A 201 -8.12 -10.86 13.14
C GLY A 201 -9.52 -11.51 13.05
N THR A 202 -9.56 -12.82 12.91
CA THR A 202 -10.82 -13.60 12.93
C THR A 202 -11.44 -13.70 14.32
N THR A 203 -10.66 -13.43 15.38
CA THR A 203 -11.07 -13.54 16.79
C THR A 203 -11.57 -12.23 17.40
N GLY A 204 -11.68 -11.14 16.60
CA GLY A 204 -12.10 -9.82 17.07
C GLY A 204 -11.05 -9.05 17.91
N ARG A 205 -9.94 -9.67 18.26
CA ARG A 205 -8.83 -8.99 18.97
C ARG A 205 -7.87 -8.38 17.96
N VAL A 206 -7.51 -7.12 18.18
CA VAL A 206 -6.50 -6.43 17.35
C VAL A 206 -5.16 -7.16 17.46
N LYS A 207 -4.57 -7.48 16.32
CA LYS A 207 -3.24 -8.07 16.18
C LYS A 207 -2.29 -7.06 15.54
N ALA A 208 -1.02 -7.11 15.97
CA ALA A 208 0.06 -6.31 15.40
C ALA A 208 0.86 -7.17 14.41
N VAL A 209 0.70 -6.89 13.12
CA VAL A 209 1.33 -7.63 12.02
C VAL A 209 2.67 -6.99 11.69
N MET A 210 3.75 -7.73 11.86
CA MET A 210 5.11 -7.26 11.64
C MET A 210 5.56 -7.48 10.20
N LEU A 211 5.80 -6.39 9.46
CA LEU A 211 6.24 -6.39 8.07
C LEU A 211 7.67 -5.90 7.95
N THR A 212 8.50 -6.65 7.24
CA THR A 212 9.88 -6.27 6.93
C THR A 212 9.95 -5.41 5.66
N HIS A 213 11.08 -4.73 5.46
CA HIS A 213 11.36 -4.08 4.17
C HIS A 213 11.25 -5.07 3.01
N ARG A 214 11.68 -6.32 3.19
CA ARG A 214 11.59 -7.39 2.17
C ARG A 214 10.16 -7.71 1.78
N ASN A 215 9.24 -7.79 2.76
CA ASN A 215 7.84 -8.06 2.47
C ASN A 215 7.24 -6.99 1.54
N LEU A 216 7.44 -5.72 1.88
CA LEU A 216 6.96 -4.59 1.09
C LEU A 216 7.64 -4.50 -0.29
N THR A 217 8.96 -4.65 -0.34
CA THR A 217 9.73 -4.67 -1.58
C THR A 217 9.24 -5.74 -2.55
N SER A 218 8.94 -6.95 -2.06
CA SER A 218 8.47 -8.05 -2.91
C SER A 218 7.12 -7.75 -3.58
N VAL A 219 6.19 -7.14 -2.85
CA VAL A 219 4.88 -6.75 -3.41
C VAL A 219 5.04 -5.61 -4.42
N ILE A 220 5.86 -4.60 -4.11
CA ILE A 220 6.17 -3.49 -5.04
C ILE A 220 6.78 -4.05 -6.34
N THR A 221 7.75 -4.97 -6.23
CA THR A 221 8.35 -5.62 -7.41
C THR A 221 7.30 -6.34 -8.25
N GLY A 222 6.35 -7.03 -7.60
CA GLY A 222 5.25 -7.69 -8.27
C GLY A 222 4.38 -6.73 -9.08
N TYR A 223 4.06 -5.55 -8.53
CA TYR A 223 3.34 -4.51 -9.27
C TYR A 223 4.17 -3.91 -10.39
N TYR A 224 5.46 -3.65 -10.12
CA TYR A 224 6.37 -3.07 -11.11
C TYR A 224 6.59 -3.99 -12.31
N SER A 225 6.68 -5.31 -12.10
CA SER A 225 6.89 -6.30 -13.18
C SER A 225 5.72 -6.43 -14.16
N VAL A 226 4.53 -5.98 -13.76
CA VAL A 226 3.31 -6.05 -14.58
C VAL A 226 2.78 -4.66 -14.94
N LYS A 227 3.59 -3.60 -14.71
CA LYS A 227 3.18 -2.25 -15.10
C LYS A 227 2.99 -2.19 -16.62
N GLU A 228 1.89 -1.57 -17.01
CA GLU A 228 1.63 -1.28 -18.42
C GLU A 228 2.47 -0.06 -18.84
N GLU A 229 3.03 -0.11 -20.04
CA GLU A 229 3.66 1.06 -20.65
C GLU A 229 2.56 2.07 -20.99
N THR A 230 2.66 3.25 -20.42
CA THR A 230 1.72 4.35 -20.66
C THR A 230 2.45 5.52 -21.32
N ARG A 231 1.72 6.36 -22.06
CA ARG A 231 2.30 7.56 -22.71
C ARG A 231 2.52 8.71 -21.73
N THR A 232 1.87 8.68 -20.57
CA THR A 232 1.95 9.67 -19.50
C THR A 232 1.97 8.99 -18.15
N ALA A 233 2.49 9.67 -17.11
CA ALA A 233 2.36 9.20 -15.74
C ALA A 233 0.88 9.04 -15.39
N SER A 234 0.49 7.88 -14.82
CA SER A 234 -0.90 7.62 -14.46
C SER A 234 -1.30 8.45 -13.24
N VAL A 235 -2.47 9.08 -13.29
CA VAL A 235 -3.08 9.76 -12.13
C VAL A 235 -3.98 8.78 -11.40
N VAL A 236 -3.71 8.59 -10.11
CA VAL A 236 -4.42 7.62 -9.27
C VAL A 236 -5.06 8.31 -8.05
N LEU A 237 -6.26 7.90 -7.71
CA LEU A 237 -6.95 8.36 -6.50
C LEU A 237 -7.18 7.17 -5.57
N TYR A 238 -6.80 7.31 -4.30
CA TYR A 238 -7.05 6.30 -3.28
C TYR A 238 -8.13 6.79 -2.33
N THR A 239 -9.29 6.12 -2.35
CA THR A 239 -10.38 6.36 -1.39
C THR A 239 -10.21 5.55 -0.11
N VAL A 240 -9.16 4.74 -0.05
CA VAL A 240 -8.80 3.93 1.11
C VAL A 240 -7.89 4.71 2.05
N PRO A 241 -8.04 4.51 3.38
CA PRO A 241 -7.20 5.19 4.36
C PRO A 241 -5.72 4.79 4.22
N LEU A 242 -4.82 5.76 4.34
CA LEU A 242 -3.37 5.53 4.28
C LEU A 242 -2.83 4.81 5.53
N PHE A 243 -3.58 4.79 6.63
CA PHE A 243 -3.25 4.00 7.81
C PHE A 243 -3.58 2.51 7.67
N HIS A 244 -4.40 2.12 6.70
CA HIS A 244 -4.69 0.71 6.40
C HIS A 244 -3.65 0.14 5.44
N MET A 245 -3.33 -1.16 5.56
CA MET A 245 -2.33 -1.82 4.70
C MET A 245 -2.54 -1.56 3.21
N TYR A 246 -3.79 -1.53 2.75
CA TYR A 246 -4.14 -1.24 1.37
C TYR A 246 -3.65 0.15 0.94
N GLY A 247 -3.98 1.21 1.69
CA GLY A 247 -3.54 2.57 1.37
C GLY A 247 -2.03 2.76 1.59
N PHE A 248 -1.47 2.21 2.67
CA PHE A 248 -0.04 2.26 2.98
C PHE A 248 0.81 1.69 1.84
N LEU A 249 0.52 0.45 1.42
CA LEU A 249 1.24 -0.18 0.31
C LEU A 249 1.06 0.60 -1.00
N TYR A 250 -0.17 1.08 -1.27
CA TYR A 250 -0.46 1.75 -2.53
C TYR A 250 0.29 3.07 -2.70
N VAL A 251 0.52 3.81 -1.62
CA VAL A 251 1.39 4.99 -1.64
C VAL A 251 2.83 4.59 -1.96
N LEU A 252 3.36 3.55 -1.31
CA LEU A 252 4.73 3.10 -1.56
C LEU A 252 4.92 2.61 -3.00
N LYS A 253 3.97 1.82 -3.52
CA LYS A 253 4.03 1.32 -4.90
C LYS A 253 3.88 2.45 -5.92
N SER A 254 3.08 3.49 -5.63
CA SER A 254 2.86 4.58 -6.58
C SER A 254 4.14 5.36 -6.87
N VAL A 255 4.98 5.56 -5.86
CA VAL A 255 6.30 6.16 -6.08
C VAL A 255 7.15 5.27 -6.97
N ALA A 256 7.21 3.96 -6.73
CA ALA A 256 7.95 3.02 -7.57
C ALA A 256 7.46 2.99 -9.04
N LEU A 257 6.16 3.21 -9.25
CA LEU A 257 5.54 3.24 -10.58
C LEU A 257 5.55 4.63 -11.22
N SER A 258 6.03 5.67 -10.53
CA SER A 258 6.01 7.06 -10.95
C SER A 258 4.59 7.58 -11.24
N GLU A 259 3.61 7.14 -10.44
CA GLU A 259 2.21 7.58 -10.53
C GLU A 259 2.03 8.93 -9.82
N THR A 260 1.08 9.75 -10.28
CA THR A 260 0.61 10.93 -9.55
C THR A 260 -0.53 10.51 -8.62
N VAL A 261 -0.35 10.69 -7.31
CA VAL A 261 -1.36 10.31 -6.31
C VAL A 261 -2.20 11.51 -5.92
N VAL A 262 -3.50 11.45 -6.16
CA VAL A 262 -4.47 12.39 -5.61
C VAL A 262 -4.84 11.94 -4.20
N VAL A 263 -4.50 12.74 -3.20
CA VAL A 263 -4.73 12.47 -1.78
C VAL A 263 -6.00 13.15 -1.33
N MET A 264 -6.95 12.37 -0.82
CA MET A 264 -8.22 12.84 -0.28
C MET A 264 -8.24 12.66 1.23
N GLY A 265 -8.40 13.75 1.99
CA GLY A 265 -8.40 13.72 3.45
C GLY A 265 -9.61 12.98 4.02
N ARG A 266 -10.80 13.59 3.95
CA ARG A 266 -12.06 12.96 4.33
C ARG A 266 -12.79 12.50 3.08
N PHE A 267 -13.15 11.22 3.06
CA PHE A 267 -13.92 10.66 1.96
C PHE A 267 -15.32 11.27 1.86
N ASP A 268 -15.64 11.72 0.65
CA ASP A 268 -16.96 12.17 0.23
C ASP A 268 -17.13 11.82 -1.25
N VAL A 269 -18.26 11.23 -1.61
CA VAL A 269 -18.47 10.71 -2.97
C VAL A 269 -18.49 11.82 -4.02
N LYS A 270 -19.14 12.96 -3.74
CA LYS A 270 -19.20 14.08 -4.71
C LYS A 270 -17.83 14.72 -4.88
N LYS A 271 -17.10 14.93 -3.78
CA LYS A 271 -15.72 15.43 -3.83
C LYS A 271 -14.80 14.46 -4.57
N MET A 272 -15.00 13.15 -4.41
CA MET A 272 -14.25 12.14 -5.15
C MET A 272 -14.52 12.24 -6.66
N LEU A 273 -15.80 12.32 -7.08
CA LEU A 273 -16.16 12.47 -8.49
C LEU A 273 -15.60 13.77 -9.08
N LYS A 274 -15.68 14.86 -8.30
CA LYS A 274 -15.07 16.14 -8.70
C LYS A 274 -13.54 16.02 -8.85
N ALA A 275 -12.87 15.32 -7.94
CA ALA A 275 -11.42 15.07 -8.05
C ALA A 275 -11.08 14.21 -9.28
N VAL A 276 -11.93 13.24 -9.66
CA VAL A 276 -11.75 12.47 -10.90
C VAL A 276 -11.78 13.39 -12.12
N GLU A 277 -12.75 14.30 -12.17
CA GLU A 277 -12.88 15.31 -13.24
C GLU A 277 -11.71 16.29 -13.26
N ASP A 278 -11.45 16.97 -12.13
CA ASP A 278 -10.48 18.08 -12.05
C ASP A 278 -9.04 17.62 -12.30
N PHE A 279 -8.68 16.45 -11.81
CA PHE A 279 -7.31 15.93 -11.92
C PHE A 279 -7.15 14.85 -12.98
N ARG A 280 -8.20 14.60 -13.77
CA ARG A 280 -8.20 13.59 -14.84
C ARG A 280 -7.73 12.23 -14.35
N VAL A 281 -8.31 11.76 -13.22
CA VAL A 281 -7.93 10.49 -12.58
C VAL A 281 -8.23 9.32 -13.52
N GLN A 282 -7.20 8.48 -13.75
CA GLN A 282 -7.28 7.31 -14.62
C GLN A 282 -7.55 6.04 -13.81
N ARG A 283 -7.06 5.97 -12.57
CA ARG A 283 -7.18 4.77 -11.72
C ARG A 283 -7.73 5.12 -10.34
N LEU A 284 -8.76 4.40 -9.93
CA LEU A 284 -9.41 4.55 -8.63
C LEU A 284 -9.22 3.25 -7.82
N ALA A 285 -8.61 3.35 -6.63
CA ALA A 285 -8.53 2.23 -5.69
C ALA A 285 -9.55 2.43 -4.57
N THR A 286 -10.38 1.41 -4.34
CA THR A 286 -11.55 1.52 -3.48
C THR A 286 -11.92 0.21 -2.79
N ALA A 287 -12.89 0.29 -1.87
CA ALA A 287 -13.56 -0.85 -1.27
C ALA A 287 -14.93 -1.11 -1.95
N PRO A 288 -15.49 -2.33 -1.86
CA PRO A 288 -16.74 -2.72 -2.49
C PRO A 288 -17.93 -1.77 -2.28
N PRO A 289 -18.15 -1.15 -1.10
CA PRO A 289 -19.27 -0.23 -0.89
C PRO A 289 -19.29 0.95 -1.86
N LEU A 290 -18.12 1.46 -2.26
CA LEU A 290 -18.07 2.54 -3.23
C LEU A 290 -18.44 2.07 -4.64
N VAL A 291 -18.02 0.88 -5.06
CA VAL A 291 -18.45 0.30 -6.34
C VAL A 291 -19.98 0.21 -6.40
N VAL A 292 -20.59 -0.27 -5.33
CA VAL A 292 -22.06 -0.34 -5.19
C VAL A 292 -22.70 1.05 -5.23
N ALA A 293 -22.12 2.04 -4.56
CA ALA A 293 -22.60 3.42 -4.58
C ALA A 293 -22.54 4.05 -5.98
N LEU A 294 -21.46 3.82 -6.72
CA LEU A 294 -21.30 4.29 -8.10
C LEU A 294 -22.38 3.70 -9.04
N VAL A 295 -22.84 2.47 -8.76
CA VAL A 295 -23.92 1.82 -9.52
C VAL A 295 -25.29 2.36 -9.12
N LYS A 296 -25.59 2.41 -7.82
CA LYS A 296 -26.96 2.57 -7.26
C LYS A 296 -27.53 3.98 -7.22
N GLY A 297 -26.84 5.02 -7.65
CA GLY A 297 -27.54 6.30 -7.67
C GLY A 297 -26.74 7.52 -7.23
N VAL A 298 -25.45 7.39 -7.17
CA VAL A 298 -24.62 8.57 -7.09
C VAL A 298 -24.80 9.36 -8.39
N VAL A 299 -24.89 10.67 -8.27
CA VAL A 299 -25.04 11.64 -9.38
C VAL A 299 -23.73 11.65 -10.21
N THR A 300 -23.41 10.50 -10.85
CA THR A 300 -22.23 10.36 -11.70
C THR A 300 -22.37 11.12 -13.00
N LYS A 301 -23.61 11.45 -13.39
CA LYS A 301 -23.92 12.19 -14.63
C LYS A 301 -23.51 13.66 -14.61
N ASP A 302 -23.29 14.21 -13.39
CA ASP A 302 -22.92 15.61 -13.20
C ASP A 302 -21.41 15.86 -13.31
N PHE A 303 -20.62 14.80 -13.53
CA PHE A 303 -19.17 14.86 -13.55
C PHE A 303 -18.58 14.20 -14.81
N ASP A 304 -17.51 14.78 -15.35
CA ASP A 304 -16.73 14.17 -16.43
C ASP A 304 -15.81 13.07 -15.90
N LEU A 305 -16.24 11.82 -16.09
CA LEU A 305 -15.47 10.63 -15.71
C LEU A 305 -14.75 9.99 -16.90
N SER A 306 -14.65 10.67 -18.04
CA SER A 306 -14.06 10.12 -19.28
C SER A 306 -12.58 9.74 -19.15
N SER A 307 -11.86 10.28 -18.15
CA SER A 307 -10.48 9.91 -17.86
C SER A 307 -10.35 8.58 -17.13
N LEU A 308 -11.43 8.09 -16.49
CA LEU A 308 -11.37 6.89 -15.66
C LEU A 308 -11.24 5.63 -16.53
N GLU A 309 -10.14 4.91 -16.37
CA GLU A 309 -9.80 3.70 -17.13
C GLU A 309 -9.96 2.43 -16.30
N ARG A 310 -9.68 2.54 -14.97
CA ARG A 310 -9.66 1.37 -14.09
C ARG A 310 -10.15 1.70 -12.68
N VAL A 311 -11.01 0.84 -12.15
CA VAL A 311 -11.38 0.78 -10.72
C VAL A 311 -10.85 -0.52 -10.14
N VAL A 312 -10.10 -0.43 -9.04
CA VAL A 312 -9.58 -1.60 -8.32
C VAL A 312 -10.32 -1.72 -7.00
N SER A 313 -11.04 -2.81 -6.81
CA SER A 313 -11.77 -3.11 -5.57
C SER A 313 -11.05 -4.17 -4.75
N GLY A 314 -10.84 -3.91 -3.48
CA GLY A 314 -10.17 -4.84 -2.55
C GLY A 314 -10.62 -4.63 -1.10
N GLY A 315 -10.11 -5.48 -0.20
CA GLY A 315 -10.39 -5.43 1.23
C GLY A 315 -11.67 -6.15 1.67
N ALA A 316 -12.58 -6.46 0.74
CA ALA A 316 -13.78 -7.27 0.97
C ALA A 316 -14.28 -7.88 -0.34
N PRO A 317 -15.11 -8.93 -0.29
CA PRO A 317 -15.72 -9.51 -1.49
C PRO A 317 -16.66 -8.53 -2.21
N LEU A 318 -16.62 -8.52 -3.53
CA LEU A 318 -17.56 -7.79 -4.39
C LEU A 318 -18.49 -8.79 -5.09
N GLY A 319 -19.81 -8.64 -4.88
CA GLY A 319 -20.83 -9.53 -5.44
C GLY A 319 -20.90 -9.45 -6.96
N LYS A 320 -21.24 -10.58 -7.60
CA LYS A 320 -21.36 -10.70 -9.07
C LYS A 320 -22.33 -9.71 -9.67
N ASP A 321 -23.46 -9.46 -9.01
CA ASP A 321 -24.49 -8.51 -9.46
C ASP A 321 -23.96 -7.06 -9.48
N ALA A 322 -23.16 -6.68 -8.47
CA ALA A 322 -22.52 -5.37 -8.44
C ALA A 322 -21.48 -5.22 -9.55
N ILE A 323 -20.74 -6.29 -9.87
CA ILE A 323 -19.78 -6.32 -10.98
C ILE A 323 -20.51 -6.16 -12.32
N ALA A 324 -21.58 -6.92 -12.54
CA ALA A 324 -22.39 -6.86 -13.75
C ALA A 324 -22.94 -5.45 -13.97
N ALA A 325 -23.61 -4.90 -12.95
CA ALA A 325 -24.20 -3.57 -13.01
C ALA A 325 -23.15 -2.45 -13.19
N PHE A 326 -21.96 -2.60 -12.59
CA PHE A 326 -20.86 -1.67 -12.82
C PHE A 326 -20.36 -1.73 -14.27
N THR A 327 -20.17 -2.93 -14.81
CA THR A 327 -19.68 -3.13 -16.18
C THR A 327 -20.67 -2.61 -17.22
N GLU A 328 -21.97 -2.77 -16.98
CA GLU A 328 -23.05 -2.21 -17.81
C GLU A 328 -23.03 -0.68 -17.79
N LYS A 329 -22.93 -0.07 -16.60
CA LYS A 329 -22.95 1.38 -16.42
C LYS A 329 -21.67 2.06 -16.92
N PHE A 330 -20.52 1.40 -16.78
CA PHE A 330 -19.19 1.92 -17.13
C PHE A 330 -18.44 0.95 -18.07
N PRO A 331 -18.90 0.75 -19.31
CA PRO A 331 -18.39 -0.28 -20.22
C PRO A 331 -16.92 -0.07 -20.62
N ASN A 332 -16.43 1.17 -20.55
CA ASN A 332 -15.06 1.54 -20.89
C ASN A 332 -14.10 1.47 -19.67
N VAL A 333 -14.63 1.33 -18.45
CA VAL A 333 -13.85 1.29 -17.22
C VAL A 333 -13.61 -0.15 -16.79
N LEU A 334 -12.36 -0.52 -16.63
CA LEU A 334 -11.99 -1.86 -16.17
C LEU A 334 -12.19 -1.98 -14.66
N LEU A 335 -13.07 -2.90 -14.23
CA LEU A 335 -13.21 -3.26 -12.83
C LEU A 335 -12.30 -4.45 -12.51
N ALA A 336 -11.28 -4.23 -11.69
CA ALA A 336 -10.37 -5.26 -11.23
C ALA A 336 -10.61 -5.56 -9.74
N GLN A 337 -10.48 -6.81 -9.35
CA GLN A 337 -10.50 -7.22 -7.94
C GLN A 337 -9.11 -7.69 -7.53
N GLY A 338 -8.80 -7.52 -6.25
CA GLY A 338 -7.61 -8.06 -5.61
C GLY A 338 -7.94 -8.66 -4.26
N TYR A 339 -7.21 -9.68 -3.87
CA TYR A 339 -7.27 -10.27 -2.54
C TYR A 339 -5.91 -10.15 -1.87
N GLY A 340 -5.92 -9.69 -0.64
CA GLY A 340 -4.75 -9.59 0.21
C GLY A 340 -5.18 -9.39 1.65
N LEU A 341 -4.27 -9.69 2.55
CA LEU A 341 -4.40 -9.52 3.98
C LEU A 341 -3.30 -8.57 4.46
N THR A 342 -3.44 -8.04 5.66
CA THR A 342 -2.35 -7.32 6.31
C THR A 342 -1.11 -8.21 6.41
N GLU A 343 -1.32 -9.48 6.73
CA GLU A 343 -0.33 -10.55 6.86
C GLU A 343 0.37 -10.93 5.55
N THR A 344 -0.17 -10.52 4.40
CA THR A 344 0.45 -10.72 3.07
C THR A 344 1.02 -9.42 2.48
N ALA A 345 1.28 -8.41 3.33
CA ALA A 345 1.67 -7.07 2.93
C ALA A 345 0.71 -6.46 1.87
N GLY A 346 -0.59 -6.78 1.97
CA GLY A 346 -1.65 -6.22 1.14
C GLY A 346 -1.87 -6.87 -0.22
N GLY A 347 -1.09 -7.86 -0.63
CA GLY A 347 -1.26 -8.49 -1.94
C GLY A 347 -0.94 -9.98 -1.97
N ALA A 348 -1.93 -10.82 -2.31
CA ALA A 348 -1.74 -12.26 -2.51
C ALA A 348 -2.27 -12.73 -3.87
N PHE A 349 -3.43 -12.21 -4.32
CA PHE A 349 -4.03 -12.51 -5.61
C PHE A 349 -4.48 -11.26 -6.33
N GLY A 350 -4.51 -11.29 -7.65
CA GLY A 350 -5.01 -10.17 -8.43
C GLY A 350 -5.09 -10.52 -9.92
N PHE A 351 -5.73 -9.63 -10.67
CA PHE A 351 -5.84 -9.73 -12.12
C PHE A 351 -4.77 -8.89 -12.81
N VAL A 352 -4.28 -9.39 -13.94
CA VAL A 352 -3.40 -8.69 -14.87
C VAL A 352 -4.02 -8.74 -16.25
N GLY A 353 -4.19 -7.57 -16.87
CA GLY A 353 -4.79 -7.43 -18.20
C GLY A 353 -6.33 -7.46 -18.20
N ARG A 354 -6.92 -6.91 -19.28
CA ARG A 354 -8.36 -6.71 -19.43
C ARG A 354 -9.15 -8.03 -19.46
N GLU A 355 -8.66 -9.03 -20.16
CA GLU A 355 -9.34 -10.32 -20.31
C GLU A 355 -9.46 -11.06 -18.98
N ALA A 356 -8.40 -11.06 -18.17
CA ALA A 356 -8.41 -11.70 -16.86
C ALA A 356 -9.46 -11.06 -15.92
N CYS A 357 -9.63 -9.73 -15.95
CA CYS A 357 -10.59 -9.01 -15.11
C CYS A 357 -12.07 -9.34 -15.43
N ARG A 358 -12.35 -9.93 -16.60
CA ARG A 358 -13.72 -10.38 -16.98
C ARG A 358 -14.14 -11.69 -16.31
N ARG A 359 -13.24 -12.34 -15.57
CA ARG A 359 -13.55 -13.60 -14.84
C ARG A 359 -14.20 -13.29 -13.50
N TRP A 360 -15.49 -13.09 -13.51
CA TRP A 360 -16.28 -12.80 -12.30
C TRP A 360 -16.32 -13.98 -11.33
N GLY A 361 -16.34 -13.68 -10.02
CA GLY A 361 -16.34 -14.69 -8.96
C GLY A 361 -14.97 -15.28 -8.65
N SER A 362 -13.89 -14.62 -9.12
CA SER A 362 -12.50 -14.93 -8.79
C SER A 362 -11.80 -13.68 -8.28
N VAL A 363 -10.74 -13.85 -7.49
CA VAL A 363 -9.84 -12.78 -7.04
C VAL A 363 -8.54 -12.72 -7.88
N GLY A 364 -8.47 -13.49 -8.95
CA GLY A 364 -7.35 -13.52 -9.88
C GLY A 364 -6.31 -14.60 -9.60
N LYS A 365 -5.11 -14.42 -10.16
CA LYS A 365 -3.99 -15.36 -10.03
C LYS A 365 -3.13 -15.01 -8.83
N LEU A 366 -2.51 -16.03 -8.25
CA LEU A 366 -1.52 -15.93 -7.18
C LEU A 366 -0.37 -14.98 -7.58
N ALA A 367 0.06 -14.15 -6.64
CA ALA A 367 1.16 -13.22 -6.84
C ALA A 367 2.47 -13.97 -7.16
N ALA A 368 3.39 -13.32 -7.89
CA ALA A 368 4.66 -13.91 -8.26
C ALA A 368 5.46 -14.35 -7.03
N TYR A 369 6.14 -15.49 -7.11
CA TYR A 369 6.88 -16.13 -6.01
C TYR A 369 6.06 -16.53 -4.77
N CYS A 370 4.73 -16.45 -4.86
CA CYS A 370 3.87 -16.99 -3.83
C CYS A 370 3.48 -18.43 -4.13
N GLU A 371 3.34 -19.20 -3.09
CA GLU A 371 2.80 -20.56 -3.08
C GLU A 371 1.55 -20.57 -2.22
N ALA A 372 0.59 -21.44 -2.55
CA ALA A 372 -0.64 -21.61 -1.80
C ALA A 372 -0.97 -23.08 -1.59
N LYS A 373 -1.61 -23.38 -0.47
CA LYS A 373 -2.29 -24.67 -0.24
C LYS A 373 -3.72 -24.39 0.18
N ILE A 374 -4.62 -25.31 -0.19
CA ILE A 374 -5.94 -25.41 0.42
C ILE A 374 -5.87 -26.58 1.38
N VAL A 375 -6.13 -26.33 2.65
CA VAL A 375 -5.98 -27.32 3.72
C VAL A 375 -7.31 -27.59 4.35
N ASP A 376 -7.60 -28.85 4.57
CA ASP A 376 -8.76 -29.29 5.34
C ASP A 376 -8.56 -28.89 6.81
N PRO A 377 -9.46 -28.07 7.41
CA PRO A 377 -9.26 -27.59 8.76
C PRO A 377 -9.37 -28.67 9.84
N ASP A 378 -10.06 -29.78 9.54
CA ASP A 378 -10.28 -30.85 10.51
C ASP A 378 -9.14 -31.87 10.49
N THR A 379 -8.60 -32.20 9.31
CA THR A 379 -7.55 -33.21 9.15
C THR A 379 -6.15 -32.64 9.01
N GLY A 380 -6.01 -31.34 8.67
CA GLY A 380 -4.73 -30.71 8.35
C GLY A 380 -4.14 -31.16 7.01
N GLU A 381 -4.86 -31.95 6.21
CA GLU A 381 -4.39 -32.42 4.91
C GLU A 381 -4.55 -31.37 3.80
N ALA A 382 -3.54 -31.27 2.93
CA ALA A 382 -3.64 -30.43 1.75
C ALA A 382 -4.57 -31.06 0.70
N LEU A 383 -5.50 -30.24 0.18
CA LEU A 383 -6.56 -30.65 -0.72
C LEU A 383 -6.20 -30.41 -2.21
N PRO A 384 -6.77 -31.22 -3.15
CA PRO A 384 -6.62 -30.98 -4.58
C PRO A 384 -7.49 -29.79 -5.05
N PRO A 385 -7.32 -29.34 -6.32
CA PRO A 385 -8.16 -28.30 -6.92
C PRO A 385 -9.67 -28.61 -6.79
N CYS A 386 -10.48 -27.55 -6.75
CA CYS A 386 -11.94 -27.60 -6.63
C CYS A 386 -12.47 -28.13 -5.28
N LYS A 387 -11.64 -28.26 -4.27
CA LYS A 387 -12.05 -28.55 -2.91
C LYS A 387 -12.02 -27.28 -2.04
N GLN A 388 -12.96 -27.17 -1.12
CA GLN A 388 -13.03 -26.08 -0.15
C GLN A 388 -12.19 -26.43 1.07
N GLY A 389 -11.47 -25.43 1.61
CA GLY A 389 -10.64 -25.55 2.81
C GLY A 389 -10.02 -24.23 3.19
N GLU A 390 -9.16 -24.23 4.18
CA GLU A 390 -8.41 -23.07 4.64
C GLU A 390 -7.27 -22.73 3.65
N LEU A 391 -7.14 -21.45 3.33
CA LEU A 391 -6.07 -20.97 2.44
C LEU A 391 -4.79 -20.69 3.22
N TRP A 392 -3.75 -21.46 2.95
CA TRP A 392 -2.40 -21.24 3.46
C TRP A 392 -1.53 -20.60 2.38
N LEU A 393 -0.79 -19.56 2.75
CA LEU A 393 0.07 -18.79 1.85
C LEU A 393 1.52 -18.82 2.31
N LYS A 394 2.43 -18.91 1.35
CA LYS A 394 3.88 -18.83 1.56
C LYS A 394 4.51 -17.94 0.49
N GLY A 395 5.46 -17.11 0.88
CA GLY A 395 6.19 -16.26 -0.05
C GLY A 395 6.90 -15.09 0.62
N PRO A 396 7.69 -14.32 -0.13
CA PRO A 396 8.46 -13.21 0.42
C PRO A 396 7.61 -12.01 0.89
N SER A 397 6.33 -11.97 0.52
CA SER A 397 5.37 -10.95 1.00
C SER A 397 4.71 -11.29 2.32
N ILE A 398 4.89 -12.53 2.84
CA ILE A 398 4.27 -12.97 4.07
C ILE A 398 4.98 -12.34 5.27
N MET A 399 4.20 -11.85 6.23
CA MET A 399 4.67 -11.20 7.46
C MET A 399 5.76 -12.00 8.18
N LYS A 400 6.51 -11.29 9.02
CA LYS A 400 7.51 -11.91 9.88
C LYS A 400 6.89 -12.54 11.14
N GLY A 401 5.79 -11.95 11.63
CA GLY A 401 5.07 -12.39 12.82
C GLY A 401 3.89 -11.49 13.16
#